data_c5b3843823f55bde52c9a001eaa2c5e0
#
_entry.id   c5b3843823f55bde52c9a001eaa2c5e0
#
_cell.length_a   1.000
_cell.length_b   1.000
_cell.length_c   1.000
_cell.angle_alpha   90.00
_cell.angle_beta   90.00
_cell.angle_gamma   90.00
#
_symmetry.space_group_name_H-M   'P 1'
#
loop_
_entity.id
_entity.type
_entity.pdbx_description
1 polymer ?
#
loop_
_entity_poly.entity_id
_entity_poly.type
_entity_poly.pdbx_seq_one_letter_code
_entity_poly.pdbx_strand_id
1 'polypeptide(L)'
;DRVEAWIGEAVAGGARLAIGGGRLSSTILEPTVLLDPPAEARISREEVFGPVLALYRYQNLDDAIARANALPTAFQASVFARDIGVALRAADRLDASAVMVNDPTTFRTDWMPFAGRRTSGYGTGGIGYTLRDMTQEKMVVLRRG
;
A
#
# COMPACT_ATOMS: atom_id res chain seq x y z
N ASP A 1 -15.11 12.34 -10.94
CA ASP A 1 -15.25 11.78 -12.30
C ASP A 1 -14.26 10.62 -12.54
N ARG A 2 -12.94 10.77 -12.24
CA ARG A 2 -11.95 9.70 -12.47
C ARG A 2 -12.27 8.41 -11.68
N VAL A 3 -12.49 8.51 -10.39
CA VAL A 3 -12.75 7.35 -9.51
C VAL A 3 -14.05 6.65 -9.92
N GLU A 4 -15.09 7.40 -10.22
CA GLU A 4 -16.37 6.89 -10.70
C GLU A 4 -16.22 6.14 -12.05
N ALA A 5 -15.45 6.70 -12.96
CA ALA A 5 -15.15 6.04 -14.23
C ALA A 5 -14.39 4.71 -14.04
N TRP A 6 -13.45 4.66 -13.08
CA TRP A 6 -12.73 3.42 -12.76
C TRP A 6 -13.60 2.36 -12.07
N ILE A 7 -14.56 2.79 -11.23
CA ILE A 7 -15.56 1.89 -10.66
C ILE A 7 -16.41 1.29 -11.80
N GLY A 8 -16.89 2.14 -12.71
CA GLY A 8 -17.67 1.70 -13.87
C GLY A 8 -16.91 0.74 -14.78
N GLU A 9 -15.63 1.01 -15.06
CA GLU A 9 -14.75 0.13 -15.82
C GLU A 9 -14.61 -1.25 -15.15
N ALA A 10 -14.36 -1.27 -13.85
CA ALA A 10 -14.21 -2.52 -13.10
C ALA A 10 -15.52 -3.35 -13.13
N VAL A 11 -16.66 -2.70 -12.94
CA VAL A 11 -17.97 -3.37 -12.95
C VAL A 11 -18.28 -3.89 -14.37
N ALA A 12 -18.03 -3.09 -15.42
CA ALA A 12 -18.21 -3.53 -16.80
C ALA A 12 -17.28 -4.71 -17.15
N GLY A 13 -16.10 -4.77 -16.53
CA GLY A 13 -15.14 -5.87 -16.66
C GLY A 13 -15.48 -7.12 -15.82
N GLY A 14 -16.56 -7.10 -15.05
CA GLY A 14 -17.02 -8.26 -14.27
C GLY A 14 -16.83 -8.18 -12.76
N ALA A 15 -16.35 -7.06 -12.22
CA ALA A 15 -16.33 -6.85 -10.78
C ALA A 15 -17.75 -6.84 -10.21
N ARG A 16 -17.95 -7.45 -9.05
CA ARG A 16 -19.22 -7.33 -8.33
C ARG A 16 -19.19 -6.12 -7.40
N LEU A 17 -20.06 -5.15 -7.66
CA LEU A 17 -20.30 -4.04 -6.75
C LEU A 17 -21.04 -4.54 -5.51
N ALA A 18 -20.41 -4.49 -4.35
CA ALA A 18 -21.00 -4.95 -3.10
C ALA A 18 -21.65 -3.80 -2.30
N ILE A 19 -21.03 -2.63 -2.32
CA ILE A 19 -21.49 -1.43 -1.59
C ILE A 19 -21.13 -0.20 -2.43
N GLY A 20 -21.97 0.84 -2.36
CA GLY A 20 -21.71 2.15 -2.94
C GLY A 20 -21.74 2.17 -4.47
N GLY A 21 -20.80 2.87 -5.06
CA GLY A 21 -20.68 3.04 -6.51
C GLY A 21 -21.34 4.29 -7.06
N GLY A 22 -22.11 4.99 -6.24
CA GLY A 22 -22.84 6.20 -6.60
C GLY A 22 -22.13 7.48 -6.16
N ARG A 23 -22.74 8.58 -6.61
CA ARG A 23 -22.32 9.94 -6.25
C ARG A 23 -23.38 10.56 -5.33
N LEU A 24 -22.95 11.04 -4.17
CA LEU A 24 -23.85 11.72 -3.22
C LEU A 24 -23.98 13.23 -3.53
N SER A 25 -22.92 13.83 -4.06
CA SER A 25 -22.92 15.23 -4.50
C SER A 25 -21.84 15.47 -5.57
N SER A 26 -21.69 16.70 -6.03
CA SER A 26 -20.64 17.05 -7.01
C SER A 26 -19.21 16.71 -6.56
N THR A 27 -18.97 16.61 -5.25
CA THR A 27 -17.64 16.36 -4.67
C THR A 27 -17.56 15.13 -3.80
N ILE A 28 -18.69 14.44 -3.54
CA ILE A 28 -18.74 13.30 -2.62
C ILE A 28 -19.15 12.04 -3.37
N LEU A 29 -18.29 11.03 -3.32
CA LEU A 29 -18.59 9.67 -3.76
C LEU A 29 -18.96 8.79 -2.55
N GLU A 30 -19.86 7.85 -2.76
CA GLU A 30 -20.14 6.82 -1.76
C GLU A 30 -18.91 5.96 -1.50
N PRO A 31 -18.62 5.57 -0.24
CA PRO A 31 -17.68 4.50 0.04
C PRO A 31 -18.07 3.25 -0.76
N THR A 32 -17.14 2.75 -1.55
CA THR A 32 -17.41 1.71 -2.54
C THR A 32 -16.59 0.46 -2.26
N VAL A 33 -17.22 -0.69 -2.32
CA VAL A 33 -16.57 -2.00 -2.19
C VAL A 33 -16.82 -2.81 -3.45
N LEU A 34 -15.73 -3.19 -4.11
CA LEU A 34 -15.72 -4.06 -5.30
C LEU A 34 -15.15 -5.43 -4.93
N LEU A 35 -15.78 -6.48 -5.41
CA LEU A 35 -15.33 -7.85 -5.23
C LEU A 35 -14.79 -8.40 -6.55
N ASP A 36 -13.61 -8.99 -6.47
CA ASP A 36 -12.90 -9.66 -7.55
C ASP A 36 -12.84 -8.82 -8.85
N PRO A 37 -12.42 -7.53 -8.81
CA PRO A 37 -12.26 -6.77 -10.04
C PRO A 37 -11.19 -7.40 -10.96
N PRO A 38 -11.31 -7.25 -12.29
CA PRO A 38 -10.33 -7.77 -13.23
C PRO A 38 -8.92 -7.26 -12.93
N ALA A 39 -7.92 -8.11 -13.14
CA ALA A 39 -6.52 -7.76 -12.86
C ALA A 39 -6.02 -6.59 -13.72
N GLU A 40 -6.54 -6.44 -14.92
CA GLU A 40 -6.21 -5.38 -15.88
C GLU A 40 -6.96 -4.07 -15.65
N ALA A 41 -8.04 -4.08 -14.87
CA ALA A 41 -8.77 -2.85 -14.55
C ALA A 41 -7.86 -1.85 -13.81
N ARG A 42 -7.99 -0.57 -14.12
CA ARG A 42 -7.17 0.49 -13.49
C ARG A 42 -7.24 0.45 -11.97
N ILE A 43 -8.42 0.15 -11.41
CA ILE A 43 -8.62 0.04 -9.96
C ILE A 43 -7.79 -1.08 -9.31
N SER A 44 -7.34 -2.08 -10.11
CA SER A 44 -6.49 -3.19 -9.66
C SER A 44 -5.00 -2.90 -9.84
N ARG A 45 -4.63 -1.88 -10.61
CA ARG A 45 -3.25 -1.63 -11.04
C ARG A 45 -2.70 -0.27 -10.63
N GLU A 46 -3.58 0.69 -10.37
CA GLU A 46 -3.21 2.07 -10.09
C GLU A 46 -3.75 2.50 -8.72
N GLU A 47 -3.13 3.49 -8.13
CA GLU A 47 -3.57 4.06 -6.87
C GLU A 47 -4.84 4.89 -7.10
N VAL A 48 -5.94 4.49 -6.46
CA VAL A 48 -7.26 5.10 -6.71
C VAL A 48 -7.38 6.51 -6.16
N PHE A 49 -6.78 6.81 -5.01
CA PHE A 49 -6.96 8.07 -4.28
C PHE A 49 -8.45 8.45 -4.15
N GLY A 50 -9.22 7.54 -3.56
CA GLY A 50 -10.66 7.69 -3.39
C GLY A 50 -11.24 6.64 -2.45
N PRO A 51 -12.51 6.77 -2.05
CA PRO A 51 -13.16 5.90 -1.08
C PRO A 51 -13.55 4.55 -1.70
N VAL A 52 -12.59 3.81 -2.20
CA VAL A 52 -12.82 2.52 -2.90
C VAL A 52 -11.93 1.44 -2.30
N LEU A 53 -12.53 0.29 -2.03
CA LEU A 53 -11.88 -0.92 -1.59
C LEU A 53 -12.10 -2.04 -2.61
N ALA A 54 -11.03 -2.61 -3.13
CA ALA A 54 -11.04 -3.80 -3.98
C ALA A 54 -10.70 -5.03 -3.14
N LEU A 55 -11.59 -6.01 -3.09
CA LEU A 55 -11.43 -7.26 -2.37
C LEU A 55 -11.21 -8.41 -3.34
N TYR A 56 -10.23 -9.24 -3.06
CA TYR A 56 -9.89 -10.42 -3.86
C TYR A 56 -9.83 -11.64 -2.97
N ARG A 57 -10.52 -12.69 -3.38
CA ARG A 57 -10.42 -13.99 -2.72
C ARG A 57 -9.16 -14.71 -3.19
N TYR A 58 -8.55 -15.47 -2.29
CA TYR A 58 -7.45 -16.37 -2.60
C TYR A 58 -7.64 -17.70 -1.88
N GLN A 59 -7.06 -18.77 -2.43
CA GLN A 59 -7.01 -20.09 -1.81
C GLN A 59 -5.60 -20.44 -1.39
N ASN A 60 -4.60 -19.89 -2.08
CA ASN A 60 -3.19 -20.10 -1.80
C ASN A 60 -2.55 -18.76 -1.40
N LEU A 61 -1.88 -18.73 -0.26
CA LEU A 61 -1.20 -17.52 0.24
C LEU A 61 -0.08 -17.07 -0.71
N ASP A 62 0.63 -18.00 -1.33
CA ASP A 62 1.75 -17.69 -2.22
C ASP A 62 1.25 -16.95 -3.48
N ASP A 63 0.09 -17.33 -4.00
CA ASP A 63 -0.56 -16.63 -5.13
C ASP A 63 -1.00 -15.21 -4.72
N ALA A 64 -1.54 -15.06 -3.51
CA ALA A 64 -1.92 -13.75 -2.99
C ALA A 64 -0.71 -12.82 -2.85
N ILE A 65 0.42 -13.34 -2.32
CA ILE A 65 1.68 -12.59 -2.20
C ILE A 65 2.23 -12.24 -3.60
N ALA A 66 2.25 -13.20 -4.52
CA ALA A 66 2.70 -12.96 -5.89
C ALA A 66 1.90 -11.86 -6.57
N ARG A 67 0.57 -11.87 -6.40
CA ARG A 67 -0.32 -10.83 -6.91
C ARG A 67 -0.05 -9.46 -6.27
N ALA A 68 0.12 -9.40 -4.95
CA ALA A 68 0.45 -8.16 -4.25
C ALA A 68 1.80 -7.57 -4.73
N ASN A 69 2.75 -8.43 -5.07
CA ASN A 69 4.08 -8.04 -5.54
C ASN A 69 4.14 -7.73 -7.05
N ALA A 70 3.09 -7.97 -7.82
CA ALA A 70 3.12 -7.86 -9.29
C ALA A 70 3.08 -6.41 -9.81
N LEU A 71 2.70 -5.45 -8.98
CA LEU A 71 2.55 -4.06 -9.39
C LEU A 71 3.90 -3.32 -9.43
N PRO A 72 4.04 -2.29 -10.28
CA PRO A 72 5.23 -1.46 -10.32
C PRO A 72 5.36 -0.54 -9.09
N THR A 73 4.32 -0.43 -8.29
CA THR A 73 4.25 0.33 -7.06
C THR A 73 4.30 -0.60 -5.85
N ALA A 74 4.91 -0.16 -4.76
CA ALA A 74 4.87 -0.85 -3.48
C ALA A 74 5.08 0.14 -2.34
N PHE A 75 4.31 0.00 -1.27
CA PHE A 75 4.41 0.89 -0.13
C PHE A 75 4.24 0.11 1.18
N GLN A 76 3.05 0.01 1.70
CA GLN A 76 2.79 -0.68 2.97
C GLN A 76 1.83 -1.84 2.79
N ALA A 77 1.97 -2.85 3.64
CA ALA A 77 1.10 -4.01 3.67
C ALA A 77 0.70 -4.36 5.11
N SER A 78 -0.42 -5.05 5.25
CA SER A 78 -0.85 -5.67 6.52
C SER A 78 -1.16 -7.14 6.32
N VAL A 79 -0.79 -7.94 7.30
CA VAL A 79 -1.09 -9.37 7.34
C VAL A 79 -1.86 -9.67 8.61
N PHE A 80 -3.07 -10.20 8.48
CA PHE A 80 -3.88 -10.65 9.60
C PHE A 80 -3.90 -12.17 9.63
N ALA A 81 -3.28 -12.79 10.63
CA ALA A 81 -3.21 -14.24 10.77
C ALA A 81 -3.17 -14.64 12.24
N ARG A 82 -3.76 -15.81 12.56
CA ARG A 82 -3.66 -16.42 13.89
C ARG A 82 -2.35 -17.16 14.08
N ASP A 83 -1.84 -17.78 13.00
CA ASP A 83 -0.57 -18.50 13.02
C ASP A 83 0.58 -17.53 12.74
N ILE A 84 1.49 -17.42 13.69
CA ILE A 84 2.63 -16.51 13.61
C ILE A 84 3.61 -16.93 12.50
N GLY A 85 3.76 -18.21 12.22
CA GLY A 85 4.63 -18.71 11.14
C GLY A 85 4.08 -18.28 9.76
N VAL A 86 2.76 -18.34 9.58
CA VAL A 86 2.09 -17.82 8.37
C VAL A 86 2.29 -16.32 8.26
N ALA A 87 2.09 -15.58 9.35
CA ALA A 87 2.26 -14.12 9.37
C ALA A 87 3.69 -13.70 9.01
N LEU A 88 4.69 -14.30 9.63
CA LEU A 88 6.10 -14.00 9.37
C LEU A 88 6.52 -14.38 7.95
N ARG A 89 6.09 -15.54 7.44
CA ARG A 89 6.33 -15.94 6.05
C ARG A 89 5.73 -14.95 5.05
N ALA A 90 4.53 -14.46 5.31
CA ALA A 90 3.91 -13.45 4.46
C ALA A 90 4.65 -12.12 4.54
N ALA A 91 5.03 -11.68 5.76
CA ALA A 91 5.77 -10.44 5.98
C ALA A 91 7.16 -10.45 5.29
N ASP A 92 7.86 -11.57 5.32
CA ASP A 92 9.16 -11.73 4.67
C ASP A 92 9.06 -11.66 3.13
N ARG A 93 7.98 -12.19 2.57
CA ARG A 93 7.81 -12.31 1.12
C ARG A 93 7.07 -11.15 0.46
N LEU A 94 6.35 -10.33 1.21
CA LEU A 94 5.71 -9.12 0.70
C LEU A 94 6.78 -8.06 0.43
N ASP A 95 6.85 -7.60 -0.81
CA ASP A 95 7.75 -6.50 -1.20
C ASP A 95 7.14 -5.14 -0.85
N ALA A 96 7.08 -4.86 0.45
CA ALA A 96 6.60 -3.61 1.01
C ALA A 96 7.67 -2.96 1.88
N SER A 97 7.61 -1.64 2.03
CA SER A 97 8.55 -0.89 2.88
C SER A 97 8.27 -1.07 4.37
N ALA A 98 7.02 -1.39 4.70
CA ALA A 98 6.61 -1.80 6.04
C ALA A 98 5.49 -2.83 5.92
N VAL A 99 5.56 -3.88 6.75
CA VAL A 99 4.52 -4.89 6.85
C VAL A 99 4.07 -4.96 8.30
N MET A 100 2.81 -4.64 8.54
CA MET A 100 2.17 -4.73 9.85
C MET A 100 1.58 -6.13 10.01
N VAL A 101 1.78 -6.73 11.17
CA VAL A 101 1.18 -8.02 11.50
C VAL A 101 0.08 -7.81 12.52
N ASN A 102 -1.14 -8.20 12.18
CA ASN A 102 -2.34 -8.05 13.00
C ASN A 102 -2.65 -6.59 13.39
N ASP A 103 -2.19 -5.65 12.57
CA ASP A 103 -2.46 -4.22 12.71
C ASP A 103 -2.65 -3.58 11.34
N PRO A 104 -3.45 -2.51 11.19
CA PRO A 104 -3.65 -1.84 9.92
C PRO A 104 -2.41 -1.03 9.50
N THR A 105 -2.32 -0.72 8.20
CA THR A 105 -1.24 0.10 7.63
C THR A 105 -1.23 1.54 8.12
N THR A 106 -2.25 1.97 8.86
CA THR A 106 -2.31 3.28 9.52
C THR A 106 -1.43 3.37 10.78
N PHE A 107 -0.93 2.23 11.29
CA PHE A 107 0.00 2.25 12.42
C PHE A 107 1.26 3.02 12.06
N ARG A 108 1.62 4.00 12.87
CA ARG A 108 2.80 4.82 12.64
C ARG A 108 3.38 5.35 13.94
N THR A 109 4.71 5.34 13.99
CA THR A 109 5.49 6.09 14.99
C THR A 109 6.55 6.94 14.27
N ASP A 110 6.99 8.03 14.89
CA ASP A 110 7.93 8.98 14.29
C ASP A 110 9.31 8.38 13.96
N TRP A 111 9.66 7.29 14.61
CA TRP A 111 10.93 6.59 14.41
C TRP A 111 10.89 5.58 13.26
N MET A 112 9.71 5.25 12.76
CA MET A 112 9.56 4.30 11.66
C MET A 112 10.07 4.88 10.36
N PRO A 113 10.76 4.06 9.54
CA PRO A 113 11.03 4.44 8.16
C PRO A 113 9.71 4.64 7.40
N PHE A 114 9.69 5.65 6.55
CA PHE A 114 8.57 5.94 5.67
C PHE A 114 9.10 6.05 4.25
N ALA A 115 8.92 5.01 3.47
CA ALA A 115 9.46 4.92 2.13
C ALA A 115 8.50 4.23 1.18
N GLY A 116 8.44 4.71 -0.05
CA GLY A 116 7.92 3.93 -1.17
C GLY A 116 8.98 2.97 -1.67
N ARG A 117 8.56 1.90 -2.34
CA ARG A 117 9.43 1.02 -3.10
C ARG A 117 9.10 1.09 -4.57
N ARG A 118 10.05 0.71 -5.42
CA ARG A 118 9.90 0.75 -6.88
C ARG A 118 9.52 2.18 -7.32
N THR A 119 8.43 2.34 -8.09
CA THR A 119 7.98 3.65 -8.56
C THR A 119 7.20 4.47 -7.53
N SER A 120 6.92 3.92 -6.33
CA SER A 120 6.18 4.62 -5.27
C SER A 120 6.98 5.70 -4.55
N GLY A 121 8.30 5.77 -4.71
CA GLY A 121 9.09 6.84 -4.12
C GLY A 121 10.58 6.57 -4.11
N TYR A 122 11.35 7.61 -3.81
CA TYR A 122 12.79 7.59 -3.67
C TYR A 122 13.18 8.00 -2.24
N GLY A 123 14.21 7.35 -1.71
CA GLY A 123 14.69 7.63 -0.36
C GLY A 123 13.78 7.13 0.76
N THR A 124 14.15 7.45 1.98
CA THR A 124 13.43 7.02 3.18
C THR A 124 13.21 8.22 4.09
N GLY A 125 11.97 8.56 4.36
CA GLY A 125 11.59 9.57 5.36
C GLY A 125 11.55 8.99 6.77
N GLY A 126 11.31 9.85 7.74
CA GLY A 126 11.35 9.55 9.17
C GLY A 126 12.42 10.36 9.86
N ILE A 127 12.26 10.67 11.17
CA ILE A 127 13.11 11.64 11.86
C ILE A 127 14.61 11.32 11.70
N GLY A 128 15.04 10.09 11.99
CA GLY A 128 16.45 9.71 11.92
C GLY A 128 17.00 9.66 10.48
N TYR A 129 16.18 9.32 9.51
CA TYR A 129 16.55 9.24 8.09
C TYR A 129 16.67 10.64 7.50
N THR A 130 15.66 11.46 7.66
CA THR A 130 15.64 12.84 7.18
C THR A 130 16.76 13.67 7.80
N LEU A 131 17.07 13.47 9.08
CA LEU A 131 18.20 14.13 9.73
C LEU A 131 19.53 13.80 9.02
N ARG A 132 19.75 12.54 8.68
CA ARG A 132 20.96 12.11 7.95
C ARG A 132 21.03 12.72 6.55
N ASP A 133 19.92 12.75 5.85
CA ASP A 133 19.83 13.32 4.50
C ASP A 133 20.08 14.84 4.49
N MET A 134 19.71 15.54 5.56
CA MET A 134 19.86 16.99 5.70
C MET A 134 21.16 17.42 6.39
N THR A 135 22.01 16.48 6.81
CA THR A 135 23.26 16.77 7.51
C THR A 135 24.43 16.05 6.85
N GLN A 136 25.61 16.54 7.11
CA GLN A 136 26.85 15.93 6.64
C GLN A 136 27.82 15.79 7.81
N GLU A 137 28.47 14.64 7.94
CA GLU A 137 29.46 14.43 8.97
C GLU A 137 30.72 15.23 8.68
N LYS A 138 31.29 15.90 9.72
CA LYS A 138 32.54 16.62 9.66
C LYS A 138 33.45 16.21 10.81
N MET A 139 34.60 15.66 10.50
CA MET A 139 35.59 15.35 11.49
C MET A 139 36.45 16.59 11.77
N VAL A 140 36.68 16.90 13.04
CA VAL A 140 37.62 17.92 13.49
C VAL A 140 38.64 17.28 14.41
N VAL A 141 39.91 17.30 14.03
CA VAL A 141 41.02 16.78 14.85
C VAL A 141 41.81 17.96 15.41
N LEU A 142 41.81 18.08 16.73
CA LEU A 142 42.62 19.09 17.44
C LEU A 142 43.88 18.45 18.06
N ARG A 143 45.01 18.90 17.60
CA ARG A 143 46.33 18.54 18.21
C ARG A 143 46.75 19.68 19.15
N ARG A 144 46.90 19.36 20.44
CA ARG A 144 47.57 20.29 21.36
C ARG A 144 49.09 20.13 21.15
N GLY A 145 49.75 21.21 20.86
CA GLY A 145 51.21 21.30 20.77
C GLY A 145 51.90 21.14 22.11
#